data_32a7e8da41ccbd6ec197329fcd434cbe
#
_entry.id   32a7e8da41ccbd6ec197329fcd434cbe
#
_cell.length_a   1.000
_cell.length_b   1.000
_cell.length_c   1.000
_cell.angle_alpha   90.00
_cell.angle_beta   90.00
_cell.angle_gamma   90.00
#
_symmetry.space_group_name_H-M   'P 1'
#
loop_
_entity.id
_entity.type
_entity.pdbx_description
1 polymer ?
#
loop_
_entity_poly.entity_id
_entity_poly.type
_entity_poly.pdbx_seq_one_letter_code
_entity_poly.pdbx_strand_id
1 'polypeptide(L)'
;TRITEESERRPKPMVEIGGMPILWHIMKGYSHFGFNDFIICAGYKQHMIKEWFADYFLHTSDITFDFTQENRMIVHNQHTEPWKVTIVDTGLETMTGGRLRRIRKYIGDETFMMTYGDGVCDVDLKKVVHFHKEHGKTATLTAVMQKQQKGILDIGLDNTVHAFREKAMEDSAPINAGYMVLEPTVFDLIKKDDTVFEQEPLMRLARENELKSYLHRGFWQCMDTLREKIVLENLWQTGMAPWKLWD
;
A
#
# COMPACT_ATOMS: atom_id res chain seq x y z
N THR A 1 -11.60 -1.64 17.63
CA THR A 1 -11.79 -3.01 17.11
C THR A 1 -10.95 -3.11 15.85
N ARG A 2 -10.04 -4.08 15.76
CA ARG A 2 -9.31 -4.36 14.53
C ARG A 2 -10.31 -4.78 13.45
N ILE A 3 -9.98 -4.59 12.17
CA ILE A 3 -10.83 -4.95 11.02
C ILE A 3 -10.95 -6.49 10.84
N THR A 4 -10.90 -7.25 11.95
CA THR A 4 -10.81 -8.70 12.01
C THR A 4 -11.95 -9.40 11.31
N GLU A 5 -13.19 -8.95 11.49
CA GLU A 5 -14.36 -9.63 10.91
C GLU A 5 -14.38 -9.58 9.37
N GLU A 6 -13.91 -8.49 8.75
CA GLU A 6 -13.81 -8.41 7.30
C GLU A 6 -12.54 -9.09 6.77
N SER A 7 -11.41 -9.00 7.52
CA SER A 7 -10.16 -9.65 7.12
C SER A 7 -10.19 -11.18 7.30
N GLU A 8 -11.10 -11.72 8.10
CA GLU A 8 -11.40 -13.15 8.14
C GLU A 8 -12.12 -13.64 6.88
N ARG A 9 -12.89 -12.77 6.23
CA ARG A 9 -13.66 -13.11 5.02
C ARG A 9 -12.87 -12.89 3.74
N ARG A 10 -12.08 -11.83 3.67
CA ARG A 10 -11.29 -11.44 2.49
C ARG A 10 -9.91 -10.90 2.89
N PRO A 11 -8.87 -11.00 2.04
CA PRO A 11 -7.57 -10.39 2.36
C PRO A 11 -7.72 -8.87 2.45
N LYS A 12 -6.96 -8.24 3.34
CA LYS A 12 -7.07 -6.81 3.65
C LYS A 12 -7.05 -5.89 2.41
N PRO A 13 -6.20 -6.14 1.39
CA PRO A 13 -6.21 -5.34 0.15
C PRO A 13 -7.52 -5.43 -0.65
N MET A 14 -8.36 -6.43 -0.37
CA MET A 14 -9.66 -6.63 -1.02
C MET A 14 -10.84 -6.10 -0.21
N VAL A 15 -10.59 -5.44 0.91
CA VAL A 15 -11.64 -4.72 1.65
C VAL A 15 -12.02 -3.46 0.85
N GLU A 16 -13.33 -3.27 0.68
CA GLU A 16 -13.87 -2.25 -0.22
C GLU A 16 -14.06 -0.89 0.47
N ILE A 17 -13.82 0.14 -0.32
CA ILE A 17 -14.15 1.55 -0.08
C ILE A 17 -14.90 2.03 -1.32
N GLY A 18 -16.14 2.51 -1.15
CA GLY A 18 -16.95 2.94 -2.28
C GLY A 18 -17.25 1.82 -3.29
N GLY A 19 -17.32 0.56 -2.83
CA GLY A 19 -17.60 -0.60 -3.68
C GLY A 19 -16.37 -1.13 -4.45
N MET A 20 -15.17 -0.53 -4.28
CA MET A 20 -13.93 -0.98 -4.92
C MET A 20 -12.88 -1.36 -3.86
N PRO A 21 -12.09 -2.44 -4.07
CA PRO A 21 -11.03 -2.84 -3.15
C PRO A 21 -10.05 -1.70 -2.88
N ILE A 22 -9.52 -1.57 -1.66
CA ILE A 22 -8.49 -0.56 -1.37
C ILE A 22 -7.26 -0.73 -2.27
N LEU A 23 -6.95 -1.95 -2.68
CA LEU A 23 -5.92 -2.24 -3.68
C LEU A 23 -6.17 -1.50 -5.00
N TRP A 24 -7.41 -1.47 -5.48
CA TRP A 24 -7.78 -0.71 -6.68
C TRP A 24 -7.52 0.78 -6.51
N HIS A 25 -7.89 1.37 -5.36
CA HIS A 25 -7.62 2.78 -5.08
C HIS A 25 -6.13 3.10 -5.09
N ILE A 26 -5.30 2.23 -4.50
CA ILE A 26 -3.84 2.36 -4.52
C ILE A 26 -3.33 2.33 -5.96
N MET A 27 -3.74 1.34 -6.75
CA MET A 27 -3.32 1.19 -8.14
C MET A 27 -3.77 2.37 -9.02
N LYS A 28 -4.98 2.90 -8.80
CA LYS A 28 -5.45 4.13 -9.46
C LYS A 28 -4.56 5.33 -9.14
N GLY A 29 -4.13 5.48 -7.88
CA GLY A 29 -3.18 6.52 -7.48
C GLY A 29 -1.84 6.41 -8.22
N TYR A 30 -1.28 5.21 -8.33
CA TYR A 30 -0.07 4.97 -9.12
C TYR A 30 -0.27 5.23 -10.61
N SER A 31 -1.39 4.76 -11.15
CA SER A 31 -1.76 4.91 -12.56
C SER A 31 -1.94 6.38 -12.97
N HIS A 32 -2.46 7.23 -12.07
CA HIS A 32 -2.56 8.69 -12.29
C HIS A 32 -1.19 9.32 -12.61
N PHE A 33 -0.11 8.80 -12.03
CA PHE A 33 1.25 9.24 -12.31
C PHE A 33 1.93 8.49 -13.48
N GLY A 34 1.22 7.55 -14.13
CA GLY A 34 1.71 6.78 -15.27
C GLY A 34 2.40 5.46 -14.91
N PHE A 35 2.32 5.02 -13.67
CA PHE A 35 2.87 3.74 -13.23
C PHE A 35 1.79 2.66 -13.32
N ASN A 36 1.91 1.77 -14.33
CA ASN A 36 0.85 0.82 -14.71
C ASN A 36 1.30 -0.66 -14.70
N ASP A 37 2.54 -0.95 -14.38
CA ASP A 37 3.04 -2.32 -14.23
C ASP A 37 3.11 -2.70 -12.74
N PHE A 38 2.26 -3.62 -12.32
CA PHE A 38 2.07 -3.98 -10.93
C PHE A 38 2.43 -5.43 -10.67
N ILE A 39 3.16 -5.66 -9.57
CA ILE A 39 3.45 -6.99 -9.03
C ILE A 39 2.81 -7.09 -7.65
N ILE A 40 1.81 -7.94 -7.51
CA ILE A 40 1.08 -8.15 -6.27
C ILE A 40 1.64 -9.37 -5.55
N CYS A 41 2.23 -9.16 -4.38
CA CYS A 41 2.71 -10.22 -3.49
C CYS A 41 1.52 -10.83 -2.75
N ALA A 42 0.96 -11.91 -3.27
CA ALA A 42 -0.21 -12.57 -2.73
C ALA A 42 0.17 -13.71 -1.76
N GLY A 43 -0.68 -13.93 -0.77
CA GLY A 43 -0.54 -15.00 0.23
C GLY A 43 -1.91 -15.46 0.71
N TYR A 44 -2.36 -14.99 1.87
CA TYR A 44 -3.66 -15.33 2.44
C TYR A 44 -4.79 -15.03 1.45
N LYS A 45 -5.64 -16.04 1.19
CA LYS A 45 -6.79 -15.94 0.27
C LYS A 45 -6.46 -15.33 -1.09
N GLN A 46 -5.28 -15.63 -1.64
CA GLN A 46 -4.80 -15.11 -2.91
C GLN A 46 -5.75 -15.35 -4.10
N HIS A 47 -6.56 -16.42 -4.04
CA HIS A 47 -7.55 -16.73 -5.07
C HIS A 47 -8.54 -15.58 -5.27
N MET A 48 -8.98 -14.90 -4.19
CA MET A 48 -9.90 -13.77 -4.28
C MET A 48 -9.32 -12.59 -5.06
N ILE A 49 -8.00 -12.33 -4.92
CA ILE A 49 -7.32 -11.30 -5.70
C ILE A 49 -7.27 -11.71 -7.16
N LYS A 50 -6.93 -12.98 -7.45
CA LYS A 50 -6.84 -13.50 -8.82
C LYS A 50 -8.21 -13.50 -9.51
N GLU A 51 -9.26 -13.94 -8.83
CA GLU A 51 -10.64 -13.93 -9.34
C GLU A 51 -11.09 -12.51 -9.65
N TRP A 52 -10.85 -11.57 -8.75
CA TRP A 52 -11.22 -10.18 -8.98
C TRP A 52 -10.58 -9.58 -10.24
N PHE A 53 -9.28 -9.83 -10.47
CA PHE A 53 -8.61 -9.37 -11.69
C PHE A 53 -9.03 -10.16 -12.94
N ALA A 54 -9.31 -11.45 -12.82
CA ALA A 54 -9.78 -12.26 -13.95
C ALA A 54 -11.13 -11.76 -14.49
N ASP A 55 -12.00 -11.29 -13.58
CA ASP A 55 -13.34 -10.81 -13.92
C ASP A 55 -13.42 -9.28 -14.06
N TYR A 56 -12.32 -8.55 -13.83
CA TYR A 56 -12.32 -7.09 -13.77
C TYR A 56 -12.90 -6.44 -15.03
N PHE A 57 -12.51 -6.90 -16.22
CA PHE A 57 -13.01 -6.37 -17.48
C PHE A 57 -14.52 -6.64 -17.69
N LEU A 58 -15.05 -7.72 -17.10
CA LEU A 58 -16.49 -8.03 -17.16
C LEU A 58 -17.32 -7.00 -16.37
N HIS A 59 -16.78 -6.51 -15.25
CA HIS A 59 -17.48 -5.55 -14.40
C HIS A 59 -17.36 -4.10 -14.86
N THR A 60 -16.41 -3.81 -15.75
CA THR A 60 -16.13 -2.46 -16.26
C THR A 60 -16.56 -2.24 -17.69
N SER A 61 -17.13 -3.26 -18.37
CA SER A 61 -17.51 -3.23 -19.77
C SER A 61 -18.98 -3.59 -19.98
N ASP A 62 -19.57 -3.10 -21.07
CA ASP A 62 -20.85 -3.60 -21.54
C ASP A 62 -20.65 -4.95 -22.25
N ILE A 63 -21.45 -5.95 -21.90
CA ILE A 63 -21.26 -7.32 -22.39
C ILE A 63 -22.57 -7.92 -22.90
N THR A 64 -22.50 -8.56 -24.05
CA THR A 64 -23.57 -9.45 -24.53
C THR A 64 -23.14 -10.90 -24.36
N PHE A 65 -23.92 -11.68 -23.63
CA PHE A 65 -23.82 -13.13 -23.57
C PHE A 65 -24.88 -13.72 -24.53
N ASP A 66 -24.44 -14.32 -25.61
CA ASP A 66 -25.32 -14.96 -26.60
C ASP A 66 -25.29 -16.48 -26.40
N PHE A 67 -26.29 -16.96 -25.64
CA PHE A 67 -26.46 -18.39 -25.37
C PHE A 67 -27.07 -19.15 -26.56
N THR A 68 -27.49 -18.45 -27.63
CA THR A 68 -27.99 -19.08 -28.85
C THR A 68 -26.90 -19.44 -29.84
N GLN A 69 -25.69 -18.86 -29.64
CA GLN A 69 -24.52 -19.07 -30.47
C GLN A 69 -23.33 -19.58 -29.63
N GLU A 70 -23.36 -20.83 -29.21
CA GLU A 70 -22.26 -21.54 -28.52
C GLU A 70 -21.71 -20.79 -27.30
N ASN A 71 -22.57 -20.08 -26.55
CA ASN A 71 -22.20 -19.26 -25.40
C ASN A 71 -21.18 -18.14 -25.73
N ARG A 72 -21.35 -17.52 -26.90
CA ARG A 72 -20.48 -16.43 -27.35
C ARG A 72 -20.59 -15.23 -26.41
N MET A 73 -19.45 -14.68 -26.01
CA MET A 73 -19.33 -13.44 -25.28
C MET A 73 -18.82 -12.34 -26.21
N ILE A 74 -19.49 -11.18 -26.22
CA ILE A 74 -19.09 -10.00 -26.97
C ILE A 74 -18.91 -8.87 -25.97
N VAL A 75 -17.71 -8.32 -25.88
CA VAL A 75 -17.37 -7.18 -25.01
C VAL A 75 -17.49 -5.92 -25.84
N HIS A 76 -18.32 -4.98 -25.35
CA HIS A 76 -18.51 -3.65 -25.91
C HIS A 76 -17.85 -2.63 -24.98
N ASN A 77 -17.36 -1.51 -25.48
CA ASN A 77 -16.91 -0.35 -24.69
C ASN A 77 -16.02 -0.75 -23.50
N GLN A 78 -14.79 -1.20 -23.78
CA GLN A 78 -13.82 -1.53 -22.72
C GLN A 78 -13.39 -0.26 -21.99
N HIS A 79 -13.67 -0.21 -20.68
CA HIS A 79 -13.28 0.87 -19.77
C HIS A 79 -12.29 0.38 -18.70
N THR A 80 -11.36 -0.50 -19.09
CA THR A 80 -10.32 -0.97 -18.18
C THR A 80 -9.13 -0.02 -18.17
N GLU A 81 -8.50 0.11 -17.02
CA GLU A 81 -7.23 0.82 -16.89
C GLU A 81 -6.12 0.10 -17.67
N PRO A 82 -5.09 0.84 -18.15
CA PRO A 82 -3.99 0.26 -18.92
C PRO A 82 -2.99 -0.49 -18.03
N TRP A 83 -3.50 -1.33 -17.14
CA TRP A 83 -2.68 -2.04 -16.16
C TRP A 83 -2.12 -3.35 -16.71
N LYS A 84 -0.86 -3.59 -16.40
CA LYS A 84 -0.26 -4.92 -16.45
C LYS A 84 -0.10 -5.41 -15.01
N VAL A 85 -0.76 -6.51 -14.66
CA VAL A 85 -0.81 -7.02 -13.28
C VAL A 85 -0.27 -8.43 -13.22
N THR A 86 0.78 -8.61 -12.43
CA THR A 86 1.36 -9.92 -12.11
C THR A 86 1.06 -10.26 -10.65
N ILE A 87 0.30 -11.33 -10.41
CA ILE A 87 -0.05 -11.78 -9.06
C ILE A 87 0.82 -13.00 -8.74
N VAL A 88 1.72 -12.84 -7.78
CA VAL A 88 2.69 -13.86 -7.39
C VAL A 88 2.28 -14.49 -6.08
N ASP A 89 2.18 -15.82 -6.05
CA ASP A 89 2.08 -16.57 -4.79
C ASP A 89 3.41 -16.46 -4.04
N THR A 90 3.43 -15.62 -3.04
CA THR A 90 4.62 -15.41 -2.20
C THR A 90 4.58 -16.22 -0.89
N GLY A 91 3.57 -17.10 -0.74
CA GLY A 91 3.42 -17.96 0.44
C GLY A 91 2.64 -17.31 1.58
N LEU A 92 2.01 -18.16 2.41
CA LEU A 92 1.17 -17.71 3.53
C LEU A 92 2.02 -17.12 4.66
N GLU A 93 3.04 -17.86 5.07
CA GLU A 93 3.89 -17.54 6.25
C GLU A 93 5.10 -16.63 5.91
N THR A 94 5.20 -16.18 4.67
CA THR A 94 6.33 -15.38 4.21
C THR A 94 6.19 -13.93 4.71
N MET A 95 7.25 -13.40 5.32
CA MET A 95 7.29 -12.02 5.82
C MET A 95 7.57 -11.02 4.69
N THR A 96 7.47 -9.72 4.99
CA THR A 96 7.54 -8.61 4.02
C THR A 96 8.80 -8.67 3.15
N GLY A 97 9.97 -8.85 3.73
CA GLY A 97 11.22 -9.03 2.98
C GLY A 97 11.22 -10.31 2.15
N GLY A 98 10.76 -11.43 2.72
CA GLY A 98 10.67 -12.69 1.99
C GLY A 98 9.78 -12.59 0.75
N ARG A 99 8.68 -11.84 0.82
CA ARG A 99 7.80 -11.57 -0.33
C ARG A 99 8.54 -10.80 -1.43
N LEU A 100 9.26 -9.76 -1.06
CA LEU A 100 10.12 -9.02 -2.00
C LEU A 100 11.13 -9.96 -2.67
N ARG A 101 11.84 -10.79 -1.89
CA ARG A 101 12.81 -11.75 -2.43
C ARG A 101 12.20 -12.67 -3.49
N ARG A 102 10.97 -13.17 -3.26
CA ARG A 102 10.29 -14.09 -4.19
C ARG A 102 9.86 -13.43 -5.50
N ILE A 103 9.75 -12.12 -5.54
CA ILE A 103 9.38 -11.37 -6.76
C ILE A 103 10.59 -10.79 -7.50
N ARG A 104 11.83 -10.95 -7.01
CA ARG A 104 13.06 -10.41 -7.63
C ARG A 104 13.13 -10.67 -9.14
N LYS A 105 12.76 -11.88 -9.59
CA LYS A 105 12.80 -12.27 -11.01
C LYS A 105 11.84 -11.48 -11.92
N TYR A 106 10.83 -10.84 -11.35
CA TYR A 106 9.87 -10.01 -12.09
C TYR A 106 10.27 -8.54 -12.11
N ILE A 107 11.13 -8.11 -11.17
CA ILE A 107 11.64 -6.73 -11.07
C ILE A 107 12.93 -6.58 -11.87
N GLY A 108 13.78 -7.61 -11.89
CA GLY A 108 15.09 -7.54 -12.54
C GLY A 108 16.05 -6.58 -11.81
N ASP A 109 16.73 -5.76 -12.60
CA ASP A 109 17.74 -4.82 -12.13
C ASP A 109 17.26 -3.36 -12.23
N GLU A 110 15.95 -3.14 -12.21
CA GLU A 110 15.36 -1.81 -12.30
C GLU A 110 15.00 -1.24 -10.91
N THR A 111 15.12 0.09 -10.75
CA THR A 111 14.53 0.81 -9.62
C THR A 111 13.03 0.56 -9.59
N PHE A 112 12.47 0.24 -8.44
CA PHE A 112 11.05 -0.07 -8.31
C PHE A 112 10.41 0.63 -7.14
N MET A 113 9.10 0.74 -7.19
CA MET A 113 8.30 1.24 -6.07
C MET A 113 7.66 0.09 -5.32
N MET A 114 7.59 0.22 -4.00
CA MET A 114 6.89 -0.70 -3.12
C MET A 114 5.87 0.05 -2.30
N THR A 115 4.68 -0.53 -2.13
CA THR A 115 3.68 -0.01 -1.20
C THR A 115 2.99 -1.13 -0.43
N TYR A 116 2.48 -0.82 0.76
CA TYR A 116 1.59 -1.72 1.48
C TYR A 116 0.20 -1.69 0.85
N GLY A 117 -0.52 -2.80 0.97
CA GLY A 117 -1.82 -2.99 0.33
C GLY A 117 -3.02 -2.51 1.16
N ASP A 118 -2.83 -1.58 2.10
CA ASP A 118 -3.84 -1.20 3.08
C ASP A 118 -3.88 0.29 3.43
N GLY A 119 -3.14 1.12 2.70
CA GLY A 119 -3.11 2.56 2.92
C GLY A 119 -3.20 3.35 1.63
N VAL A 120 -3.98 4.44 1.66
CA VAL A 120 -4.12 5.40 0.56
C VAL A 120 -3.47 6.74 0.91
N CYS A 121 -2.96 7.42 -0.11
CA CYS A 121 -2.17 8.63 0.03
C CYS A 121 -2.36 9.53 -1.21
N ASP A 122 -2.26 10.85 -1.02
CA ASP A 122 -2.25 11.83 -2.12
C ASP A 122 -0.83 12.28 -2.51
N VAL A 123 0.18 11.49 -2.14
CA VAL A 123 1.58 11.82 -2.43
C VAL A 123 1.86 11.84 -3.94
N ASP A 124 2.57 12.88 -4.38
CA ASP A 124 3.07 12.97 -5.76
C ASP A 124 4.21 11.98 -5.97
N LEU A 125 3.89 10.82 -6.54
CA LEU A 125 4.86 9.74 -6.76
C LEU A 125 5.98 10.15 -7.71
N LYS A 126 5.74 11.06 -8.67
CA LYS A 126 6.81 11.56 -9.55
C LYS A 126 7.85 12.36 -8.76
N LYS A 127 7.41 13.16 -7.78
CA LYS A 127 8.32 13.89 -6.90
C LYS A 127 9.10 12.94 -5.98
N VAL A 128 8.48 11.88 -5.47
CA VAL A 128 9.20 10.87 -4.66
C VAL A 128 10.29 10.18 -5.49
N VAL A 129 9.96 9.75 -6.72
CA VAL A 129 10.93 9.13 -7.64
C VAL A 129 12.05 10.11 -8.02
N HIS A 130 11.71 11.38 -8.28
CA HIS A 130 12.70 12.41 -8.58
C HIS A 130 13.67 12.61 -7.41
N PHE A 131 13.13 12.78 -6.19
CA PHE A 131 13.92 12.91 -4.96
C PHE A 131 14.83 11.68 -4.75
N HIS A 132 14.33 10.47 -5.02
CA HIS A 132 15.13 9.25 -4.94
C HIS A 132 16.33 9.29 -5.90
N LYS A 133 16.09 9.66 -7.14
CA LYS A 133 17.14 9.76 -8.17
C LYS A 133 18.17 10.86 -7.85
N GLU A 134 17.75 11.97 -7.28
CA GLU A 134 18.65 13.07 -6.91
C GLU A 134 19.64 12.69 -5.82
N HIS A 135 19.20 11.97 -4.78
CA HIS A 135 20.12 11.59 -3.69
C HIS A 135 20.92 10.32 -3.99
N GLY A 136 20.50 9.47 -4.96
CA GLY A 136 21.22 8.29 -5.42
C GLY A 136 21.48 7.23 -4.34
N LYS A 137 20.63 7.14 -3.30
CA LYS A 137 20.74 6.14 -2.23
C LYS A 137 19.86 4.94 -2.52
N THR A 138 20.13 3.84 -1.84
CA THR A 138 19.47 2.54 -2.06
C THR A 138 17.97 2.56 -1.80
N ALA A 139 17.49 3.38 -0.86
CA ALA A 139 16.08 3.42 -0.52
C ALA A 139 15.58 4.82 -0.16
N THR A 140 14.35 5.12 -0.59
CA THR A 140 13.55 6.25 -0.12
C THR A 140 12.26 5.71 0.50
N LEU A 141 11.94 6.12 1.71
CA LEU A 141 10.60 5.92 2.28
C LEU A 141 9.84 7.24 2.36
N THR A 142 8.54 7.18 2.15
CA THR A 142 7.66 8.33 2.38
C THR A 142 7.30 8.35 3.85
N ALA A 143 7.58 9.46 4.52
CA ALA A 143 7.20 9.72 5.91
C ALA A 143 6.02 10.68 5.98
N VAL A 144 5.10 10.43 6.90
CA VAL A 144 3.97 11.30 7.23
C VAL A 144 4.01 11.63 8.71
N MET A 145 3.53 12.83 9.06
CA MET A 145 3.42 13.23 10.45
C MET A 145 2.13 12.66 11.03
N GLN A 146 2.25 11.68 11.93
CA GLN A 146 1.10 11.10 12.61
C GLN A 146 0.99 11.66 14.03
N LYS A 147 -0.20 12.18 14.38
CA LYS A 147 -0.50 12.61 15.73
C LYS A 147 -0.53 11.42 16.67
N GLN A 148 0.08 11.57 17.83
CA GLN A 148 -0.08 10.61 18.90
C GLN A 148 -1.56 10.47 19.29
N GLN A 149 -2.05 9.24 19.41
CA GLN A 149 -3.47 8.99 19.70
C GLN A 149 -3.79 9.02 21.20
N LYS A 150 -2.79 9.06 22.07
CA LYS A 150 -2.94 8.98 23.54
C LYS A 150 -2.23 10.15 24.20
N GLY A 151 -2.74 10.58 25.37
CA GLY A 151 -2.06 11.56 26.22
C GLY A 151 -0.69 11.05 26.69
N ILE A 152 0.22 11.97 26.90
CA ILE A 152 1.59 11.71 27.35
C ILE A 152 1.64 11.83 28.88
N LEU A 153 2.26 10.84 29.51
CA LEU A 153 2.49 10.81 30.95
C LEU A 153 3.98 10.99 31.23
N ASP A 154 4.32 11.87 32.13
CA ASP A 154 5.63 11.93 32.77
C ASP A 154 5.53 11.17 34.10
N ILE A 155 6.27 10.05 34.20
CA ILE A 155 6.15 9.13 35.33
C ILE A 155 7.52 9.02 36.04
N GLY A 156 7.55 9.34 37.33
CA GLY A 156 8.74 9.15 38.16
C GLY A 156 9.04 7.69 38.46
N LEU A 157 10.24 7.42 38.98
CA LEU A 157 10.70 6.07 39.33
C LEU A 157 9.85 5.40 40.42
N ASP A 158 9.13 6.18 41.18
CA ASP A 158 8.16 5.78 42.24
C ASP A 158 6.74 5.58 41.70
N ASN A 159 6.55 5.55 40.38
CA ASN A 159 5.26 5.50 39.67
C ASN A 159 4.36 6.74 39.89
N THR A 160 4.89 7.83 40.44
CA THR A 160 4.14 9.09 40.54
C THR A 160 4.02 9.71 39.13
N VAL A 161 2.80 10.12 38.74
CA VAL A 161 2.57 10.88 37.52
C VAL A 161 2.86 12.36 37.81
N HIS A 162 4.00 12.88 37.37
CA HIS A 162 4.43 14.25 37.55
C HIS A 162 3.72 15.20 36.60
N ALA A 163 3.40 14.76 35.40
CA ALA A 163 2.63 15.54 34.44
C ALA A 163 1.77 14.61 33.57
N PHE A 164 0.57 15.11 33.26
CA PHE A 164 -0.30 14.58 32.23
C PHE A 164 -0.51 15.67 31.20
N ARG A 165 -0.20 15.37 29.93
CA ARG A 165 -0.40 16.29 28.83
C ARG A 165 -1.33 15.67 27.82
N GLU A 166 -2.47 16.32 27.56
CA GLU A 166 -3.35 15.95 26.46
C GLU A 166 -2.63 16.21 25.11
N LYS A 167 -3.08 15.55 24.06
CA LYS A 167 -2.51 15.59 22.72
C LYS A 167 -2.28 17.01 22.21
N ALA A 168 -1.08 17.35 21.80
CA ALA A 168 -0.78 18.56 21.06
C ALA A 168 -0.31 18.23 19.64
N MET A 169 -0.40 19.22 18.72
CA MET A 169 0.13 19.07 17.35
C MET A 169 1.64 18.79 17.35
N GLU A 170 2.32 19.30 18.36
CA GLU A 170 3.77 19.15 18.59
C GLU A 170 4.18 17.72 18.94
N ASP A 171 3.24 16.88 19.36
CA ASP A 171 3.47 15.46 19.67
C ASP A 171 3.42 14.54 18.44
N SER A 172 3.43 15.11 17.24
CA SER A 172 3.46 14.34 16.01
C SER A 172 4.86 13.79 15.74
N ALA A 173 4.95 12.50 15.43
CA ALA A 173 6.18 11.86 15.02
C ALA A 173 6.11 11.45 13.54
N PRO A 174 7.22 11.53 12.79
CA PRO A 174 7.27 10.98 11.46
C PRO A 174 7.19 9.45 11.52
N ILE A 175 6.26 8.89 10.75
CA ILE A 175 6.12 7.43 10.60
C ILE A 175 6.25 7.04 9.14
N ASN A 176 6.58 5.77 8.89
CA ASN A 176 6.60 5.19 7.55
C ASN A 176 5.16 5.08 7.01
N ALA A 177 4.91 5.77 5.90
CA ALA A 177 3.61 5.73 5.21
C ALA A 177 3.40 4.46 4.36
N GLY A 178 4.42 3.62 4.22
CA GLY A 178 4.35 2.40 3.41
C GLY A 178 4.50 2.62 1.91
N TYR A 179 4.96 3.80 1.48
CA TYR A 179 5.28 4.11 0.08
C TYR A 179 6.79 4.30 -0.05
N MET A 180 7.45 3.49 -0.86
CA MET A 180 8.91 3.46 -0.97
C MET A 180 9.36 3.43 -2.43
N VAL A 181 10.57 3.93 -2.67
CA VAL A 181 11.34 3.74 -3.91
C VAL A 181 12.62 3.03 -3.54
N LEU A 182 12.93 1.94 -4.23
CA LEU A 182 13.98 1.00 -3.86
C LEU A 182 14.86 0.67 -5.07
N GLU A 183 16.17 0.63 -4.84
CA GLU A 183 17.10 0.06 -5.80
C GLU A 183 17.16 -1.47 -5.67
N PRO A 184 17.43 -2.22 -6.76
CA PRO A 184 17.48 -3.69 -6.73
C PRO A 184 18.48 -4.27 -5.73
N THR A 185 19.47 -3.51 -5.33
CA THR A 185 20.47 -3.91 -4.31
C THR A 185 19.85 -4.23 -2.95
N VAL A 186 18.61 -3.79 -2.67
CA VAL A 186 17.87 -4.17 -1.46
C VAL A 186 17.68 -5.68 -1.34
N PHE A 187 17.61 -6.40 -2.47
CA PHE A 187 17.45 -7.86 -2.46
C PHE A 187 18.63 -8.58 -1.81
N ASP A 188 19.82 -8.00 -1.82
CA ASP A 188 21.03 -8.59 -1.23
C ASP A 188 20.99 -8.55 0.31
N LEU A 189 20.09 -7.72 0.88
CA LEU A 189 19.83 -7.64 2.31
C LEU A 189 18.81 -8.70 2.79
N ILE A 190 18.10 -9.35 1.87
CA ILE A 190 17.01 -10.26 2.19
C ILE A 190 17.46 -11.70 1.99
N LYS A 191 17.77 -12.39 3.10
CA LYS A 191 18.39 -13.72 3.07
C LYS A 191 17.39 -14.86 3.05
N LYS A 192 16.23 -14.68 3.73
CA LYS A 192 15.25 -15.74 4.01
C LYS A 192 13.82 -15.25 3.83
N ASP A 193 12.89 -16.19 3.78
CA ASP A 193 11.46 -15.91 3.68
C ASP A 193 10.86 -15.31 4.97
N ASP A 194 11.47 -15.56 6.11
CA ASP A 194 11.11 -14.99 7.41
C ASP A 194 11.70 -13.59 7.66
N THR A 195 12.42 -13.01 6.70
CA THR A 195 12.96 -11.66 6.82
C THR A 195 11.83 -10.63 6.82
N VAL A 196 11.75 -9.83 7.88
CA VAL A 196 10.90 -8.65 7.99
C VAL A 196 11.66 -7.47 7.42
N PHE A 197 11.20 -6.89 6.30
CA PHE A 197 11.91 -5.83 5.56
C PHE A 197 12.12 -4.58 6.42
N GLU A 198 11.15 -4.26 7.25
CA GLU A 198 11.11 -3.08 8.14
C GLU A 198 12.10 -3.19 9.31
N GLN A 199 12.62 -4.38 9.59
CA GLN A 199 13.59 -4.62 10.66
C GLN A 199 15.01 -4.54 10.11
N GLU A 200 15.72 -5.69 10.04
CA GLU A 200 17.14 -5.72 9.72
C GLU A 200 17.48 -5.02 8.39
N PRO A 201 16.78 -5.24 7.27
CA PRO A 201 17.12 -4.57 6.01
C PRO A 201 17.03 -3.04 6.09
N LEU A 202 15.90 -2.46 6.53
CA LEU A 202 15.76 -1.00 6.63
C LEU A 202 16.65 -0.41 7.73
N MET A 203 16.82 -1.10 8.86
CA MET A 203 17.73 -0.66 9.92
C MET A 203 19.19 -0.64 9.46
N ARG A 204 19.58 -1.60 8.63
CA ARG A 204 20.92 -1.63 8.03
C ARG A 204 21.12 -0.47 7.06
N LEU A 205 20.19 -0.25 6.15
CA LEU A 205 20.24 0.89 5.22
C LEU A 205 20.31 2.23 5.97
N ALA A 206 19.58 2.37 7.07
CA ALA A 206 19.63 3.57 7.90
C ALA A 206 21.03 3.78 8.52
N ARG A 207 21.63 2.71 9.09
CA ARG A 207 22.99 2.76 9.67
C ARG A 207 24.07 3.07 8.63
N GLU A 208 23.90 2.57 7.40
CA GLU A 208 24.83 2.77 6.29
C GLU A 208 24.60 4.08 5.53
N ASN A 209 23.66 4.94 5.97
CA ASN A 209 23.23 6.18 5.30
C ASN A 209 22.70 5.95 3.87
N GLU A 210 22.14 4.79 3.62
CA GLU A 210 21.55 4.38 2.35
C GLU A 210 20.00 4.49 2.33
N LEU A 211 19.40 5.00 3.40
CA LEU A 211 17.97 5.27 3.54
C LEU A 211 17.70 6.76 3.64
N LYS A 212 16.84 7.28 2.78
CA LYS A 212 16.34 8.67 2.84
C LYS A 212 14.83 8.70 3.08
N SER A 213 14.37 9.81 3.65
CA SER A 213 12.95 10.04 3.91
C SER A 213 12.45 11.21 3.09
N TYR A 214 11.37 10.98 2.32
CA TYR A 214 10.58 12.02 1.68
C TYR A 214 9.42 12.40 2.59
N LEU A 215 9.42 13.60 3.16
CA LEU A 215 8.37 14.04 4.07
C LEU A 215 7.15 14.52 3.29
N HIS A 216 6.06 13.76 3.39
CA HIS A 216 4.77 14.09 2.83
C HIS A 216 3.90 14.80 3.87
N ARG A 217 3.30 15.93 3.48
CA ARG A 217 2.48 16.78 4.35
C ARG A 217 0.98 16.77 4.00
N GLY A 218 0.60 16.00 2.99
CA GLY A 218 -0.77 15.83 2.52
C GLY A 218 -1.51 14.73 3.28
N PHE A 219 -2.47 14.14 2.61
CA PHE A 219 -3.31 13.08 3.15
C PHE A 219 -2.61 11.72 3.10
N TRP A 220 -2.74 10.99 4.19
CA TRP A 220 -2.42 9.56 4.28
C TRP A 220 -3.32 8.91 5.31
N GLN A 221 -3.84 7.72 4.99
CA GLN A 221 -4.63 6.93 5.92
C GLN A 221 -4.47 5.44 5.62
N CYS A 222 -4.07 4.66 6.62
CA CYS A 222 -4.16 3.20 6.57
C CYS A 222 -5.55 2.73 7.01
N MET A 223 -5.88 1.49 6.69
CA MET A 223 -7.14 0.83 7.02
C MET A 223 -6.89 -0.38 7.92
N ASP A 224 -6.44 -0.15 9.16
CA ASP A 224 -6.16 -1.19 10.17
C ASP A 224 -7.38 -1.54 11.02
N THR A 225 -8.28 -0.58 11.17
CA THR A 225 -9.45 -0.68 12.03
C THR A 225 -10.74 -0.38 11.28
N LEU A 226 -11.86 -0.88 11.80
CA LEU A 226 -13.19 -0.54 11.26
C LEU A 226 -13.44 0.97 11.28
N ARG A 227 -12.93 1.69 12.30
CA ARG A 227 -13.06 3.14 12.37
C ARG A 227 -12.37 3.84 11.20
N GLU A 228 -11.18 3.40 10.84
CA GLU A 228 -10.42 3.96 9.72
C GLU A 228 -11.11 3.64 8.38
N LYS A 229 -11.67 2.44 8.23
CA LYS A 229 -12.51 2.11 7.07
C LYS A 229 -13.70 3.05 6.95
N ILE A 230 -14.43 3.30 8.04
CA ILE A 230 -15.58 4.22 8.04
C ILE A 230 -15.15 5.65 7.65
N VAL A 231 -13.98 6.11 8.12
CA VAL A 231 -13.44 7.42 7.72
C VAL A 231 -13.18 7.47 6.21
N LEU A 232 -12.52 6.46 5.66
CA LEU A 232 -12.25 6.38 4.21
C LEU A 232 -13.55 6.29 3.40
N GLU A 233 -14.50 5.46 3.83
CA GLU A 233 -15.80 5.35 3.18
C GLU A 233 -16.56 6.68 3.14
N ASN A 234 -16.60 7.41 4.27
CA ASN A 234 -17.26 8.71 4.34
C ASN A 234 -16.60 9.75 3.42
N LEU A 235 -15.26 9.77 3.35
CA LEU A 235 -14.53 10.65 2.44
C LEU A 235 -14.85 10.33 0.98
N TRP A 236 -14.97 9.06 0.65
CA TRP A 236 -15.34 8.63 -0.69
C TRP A 236 -16.77 9.01 -1.06
N GLN A 237 -17.73 8.69 -0.19
CA GLN A 237 -19.17 8.96 -0.41
C GLN A 237 -19.49 10.45 -0.52
N THR A 238 -18.75 11.30 0.19
CA THR A 238 -18.92 12.76 0.14
C THR A 238 -18.18 13.42 -1.03
N GLY A 239 -17.43 12.65 -1.84
CA GLY A 239 -16.60 13.18 -2.93
C GLY A 239 -15.38 13.96 -2.45
N MET A 240 -15.03 13.85 -1.16
CA MET A 240 -13.90 14.56 -0.54
C MET A 240 -12.68 13.66 -0.30
N ALA A 241 -12.55 12.55 -1.03
CA ALA A 241 -11.43 11.61 -0.92
C ALA A 241 -10.14 12.24 -1.48
N PRO A 242 -9.16 12.68 -0.64
CA PRO A 242 -7.99 13.40 -1.13
C PRO A 242 -7.08 12.53 -1.99
N TRP A 243 -7.08 11.21 -1.79
CA TRP A 243 -6.30 10.26 -2.59
C TRP A 243 -6.89 9.98 -3.97
N LYS A 244 -8.13 10.42 -4.26
CA LYS A 244 -8.73 10.33 -5.59
C LYS A 244 -8.15 11.43 -6.48
N LEU A 245 -6.97 11.16 -7.03
CA LEU A 245 -6.24 12.09 -7.91
C LEU A 245 -6.64 11.97 -9.39
N TRP A 246 -7.45 10.97 -9.72
CA TRP A 246 -7.98 10.71 -11.07
C TRP A 246 -9.42 11.20 -11.21
N ASP A 247 -9.85 11.38 -12.44
CA ASP A 247 -11.22 11.79 -12.81
C ASP A 247 -12.26 10.70 -12.52
#